data_cccb3ecc2455866daa3ca95eb6f3cb2b
#
_entry.id   cccb3ecc2455866daa3ca95eb6f3cb2b
#
_cell.length_a   1.000
_cell.length_b   1.000
_cell.length_c   1.000
_cell.angle_alpha   90.00
_cell.angle_beta   90.00
_cell.angle_gamma   90.00
#
_symmetry.space_group_name_H-M   'P 1'
#
loop_
_entity.id
_entity.type
_entity.pdbx_description
1 polymer ?
#
loop_
_entity_poly.entity_id
_entity_poly.type
_entity_poly.pdbx_seq_one_letter_code
_entity_poly.pdbx_strand_id
1 'polypeptide(L)'
;MACESRQHYAKFLILAGLVLTGIVLVALPTPVDQNVQEFSAPQVTRNELDASIGFAPAGYYVDAQITTSNAVTVNLVLVGSTVLFSQSFPAGTFDIPRTQIVTGGNIFLTVSSSNSVYTQMSVFARIFHEVATYQYAWVGIGVLGVAGLFSLAILRPTTGLGRLVYKILPVIG
;
A
#
# COMPACT_ATOMS: atom_id res chain seq x y z
N MET A 1 43.56 -8.23 27.74
CA MET A 1 42.43 -7.36 28.18
C MET A 1 41.77 -6.56 27.05
N ALA A 2 42.48 -5.98 26.08
CA ALA A 2 41.83 -5.17 25.02
C ALA A 2 41.01 -5.99 24.01
N CYS A 3 41.27 -7.27 23.80
CA CYS A 3 40.57 -8.11 22.83
C CYS A 3 39.20 -8.60 23.36
N GLU A 4 39.06 -8.90 24.63
CA GLU A 4 37.79 -9.31 25.24
C GLU A 4 36.76 -8.18 25.28
N SER A 5 37.20 -6.94 25.55
CA SER A 5 36.28 -5.79 25.55
C SER A 5 35.69 -5.53 24.17
N ARG A 6 36.43 -5.73 23.07
CA ARG A 6 35.95 -5.55 21.70
C ARG A 6 34.87 -6.62 21.34
N GLN A 7 35.05 -7.84 21.76
CA GLN A 7 34.05 -8.89 21.50
C GLN A 7 32.73 -8.66 22.25
N HIS A 8 32.79 -8.17 23.48
CA HIS A 8 31.58 -7.78 24.22
C HIS A 8 30.84 -6.61 23.57
N TYR A 9 31.59 -5.60 23.07
CA TYR A 9 31.02 -4.48 22.35
C TYR A 9 30.32 -4.90 21.06
N ALA A 10 30.95 -5.78 20.27
CA ALA A 10 30.35 -6.29 19.02
C ALA A 10 29.05 -7.04 19.29
N LYS A 11 29.02 -7.92 20.30
CA LYS A 11 27.81 -8.67 20.69
C LYS A 11 26.69 -7.74 21.16
N PHE A 12 27.01 -6.69 21.89
CA PHE A 12 26.06 -5.69 22.34
C PHE A 12 25.47 -4.88 21.18
N LEU A 13 26.31 -4.47 20.21
CA LEU A 13 25.86 -3.75 19.02
C LEU A 13 24.93 -4.61 18.15
N ILE A 14 25.24 -5.90 17.97
CA ILE A 14 24.37 -6.84 17.24
C ILE A 14 23.02 -6.97 17.94
N LEU A 15 23.03 -7.15 19.26
CA LEU A 15 21.80 -7.25 20.04
C LEU A 15 20.96 -5.97 19.94
N ALA A 16 21.59 -4.82 20.10
CA ALA A 16 20.92 -3.52 19.99
C ALA A 16 20.33 -3.31 18.57
N GLY A 17 21.07 -3.69 17.53
CA GLY A 17 20.60 -3.67 16.14
C GLY A 17 19.38 -4.56 15.91
N LEU A 18 19.40 -5.79 16.42
CA LEU A 18 18.27 -6.71 16.31
C LEU A 18 17.03 -6.18 17.04
N VAL A 19 17.19 -5.66 18.25
CA VAL A 19 16.08 -5.08 19.04
C VAL A 19 15.50 -3.89 18.30
N LEU A 20 16.34 -2.97 17.82
CA LEU A 20 15.88 -1.78 17.09
C LEU A 20 15.14 -2.18 15.81
N THR A 21 15.69 -3.11 15.03
CA THR A 21 15.06 -3.60 13.81
C THR A 21 13.71 -4.25 14.11
N GLY A 22 13.63 -5.08 15.15
CA GLY A 22 12.38 -5.71 15.54
C GLY A 22 11.31 -4.71 15.96
N ILE A 23 11.67 -3.68 16.74
CA ILE A 23 10.76 -2.60 17.14
C ILE A 23 10.26 -1.82 15.92
N VAL A 24 11.16 -1.46 15.00
CA VAL A 24 10.79 -0.73 13.77
C VAL A 24 9.81 -1.56 12.93
N LEU A 25 10.07 -2.84 12.72
CA LEU A 25 9.19 -3.71 11.95
C LEU A 25 7.81 -3.90 12.58
N VAL A 26 7.73 -3.98 13.91
CA VAL A 26 6.43 -4.07 14.62
C VAL A 26 5.66 -2.75 14.52
N ALA A 27 6.35 -1.62 14.63
CA ALA A 27 5.74 -0.30 14.69
C ALA A 27 5.50 0.35 13.30
N LEU A 28 6.08 -0.21 12.22
CA LEU A 28 6.00 0.38 10.89
C LEU A 28 4.63 0.12 10.26
N PRO A 29 3.76 1.15 10.13
CA PRO A 29 2.52 1.00 9.41
C PRO A 29 2.81 0.95 7.91
N THR A 30 2.21 -0.02 7.22
CA THR A 30 2.20 -0.08 5.75
C THR A 30 0.82 0.31 5.25
N PRO A 31 0.68 1.36 4.44
CA PRO A 31 -0.61 1.69 3.85
C PRO A 31 -1.01 0.61 2.84
N VAL A 32 -2.23 0.16 2.94
CA VAL A 32 -2.84 -0.79 1.99
C VAL A 32 -4.16 -0.22 1.53
N ASP A 33 -4.37 -0.21 0.23
CA ASP A 33 -5.64 0.19 -0.35
C ASP A 33 -6.70 -0.88 -0.08
N GLN A 34 -7.76 -0.48 0.60
CA GLN A 34 -8.93 -1.32 0.80
C GLN A 34 -10.06 -0.81 -0.10
N ASN A 35 -10.42 -1.60 -1.11
CA ASN A 35 -11.53 -1.28 -1.99
C ASN A 35 -12.85 -1.33 -1.21
N VAL A 36 -13.64 -0.28 -1.39
CA VAL A 36 -14.97 -0.18 -0.77
C VAL A 36 -16.04 -0.39 -1.83
N GLN A 37 -15.82 0.12 -3.03
CA GLN A 37 -16.75 0.01 -4.13
C GLN A 37 -16.00 -0.04 -5.45
N GLU A 38 -16.48 -0.90 -6.35
CA GLU A 38 -15.95 -1.04 -7.70
C GLU A 38 -17.08 -0.89 -8.71
N PHE A 39 -16.80 -0.19 -9.78
CA PHE A 39 -17.65 -0.07 -10.95
C PHE A 39 -16.91 -0.64 -12.16
N SER A 40 -17.56 -1.52 -12.89
CA SER A 40 -17.02 -2.09 -14.12
C SER A 40 -18.06 -2.03 -15.22
N ALA A 41 -17.74 -1.36 -16.30
CA ALA A 41 -18.47 -1.42 -17.56
C ALA A 41 -17.57 -2.15 -18.57
N PRO A 42 -17.80 -3.45 -18.81
CA PRO A 42 -17.11 -4.16 -19.87
C PRO A 42 -17.56 -3.58 -21.21
N GLN A 43 -16.70 -3.64 -22.18
CA GLN A 43 -16.81 -3.09 -23.52
C GLN A 43 -18.23 -2.71 -23.99
N VAL A 44 -18.56 -1.42 -23.89
CA VAL A 44 -19.81 -0.84 -24.38
C VAL A 44 -19.51 0.04 -25.60
N THR A 45 -20.43 0.10 -26.56
CA THR A 45 -20.31 0.98 -27.71
C THR A 45 -21.33 2.10 -27.60
N ARG A 46 -20.85 3.29 -27.25
CA ARG A 46 -21.69 4.48 -27.00
C ARG A 46 -20.92 5.74 -27.40
N ASN A 47 -21.64 6.84 -27.60
CA ASN A 47 -21.05 8.17 -27.73
C ASN A 47 -20.78 8.82 -26.36
N GLU A 48 -21.52 8.39 -25.33
CA GLU A 48 -21.37 8.85 -23.96
C GLU A 48 -21.70 7.73 -22.98
N LEU A 49 -20.91 7.62 -21.91
CA LEU A 49 -21.11 6.71 -20.81
C LEU A 49 -21.17 7.52 -19.52
N ASP A 50 -22.33 7.59 -18.91
CA ASP A 50 -22.52 8.14 -17.57
C ASP A 50 -22.67 7.00 -16.58
N ALA A 51 -21.82 7.00 -15.55
CA ALA A 51 -21.79 5.98 -14.52
C ALA A 51 -21.76 6.59 -13.13
N SER A 52 -22.63 6.11 -12.26
CA SER A 52 -22.50 6.35 -10.84
C SER A 52 -21.54 5.32 -10.26
N ILE A 53 -20.37 5.78 -9.80
CA ILE A 53 -19.39 4.88 -9.16
C ILE A 53 -19.88 4.52 -7.77
N GLY A 54 -20.46 5.49 -7.04
CA GLY A 54 -21.06 5.30 -5.73
C GLY A 54 -20.76 6.42 -4.75
N PHE A 55 -21.10 6.22 -3.50
CA PHE A 55 -20.85 7.18 -2.43
C PHE A 55 -19.47 6.98 -1.83
N ALA A 56 -18.71 8.06 -1.74
CA ALA A 56 -17.41 8.08 -1.07
C ALA A 56 -17.42 9.07 0.11
N PRO A 57 -17.03 8.64 1.29
CA PRO A 57 -16.76 9.52 2.43
C PRO A 57 -15.57 10.45 2.16
N ALA A 58 -15.48 11.54 2.92
CA ALA A 58 -14.30 12.38 2.92
C ALA A 58 -13.06 11.58 3.39
N GLY A 59 -11.90 11.83 2.77
CA GLY A 59 -10.64 11.13 3.04
C GLY A 59 -10.43 9.86 2.22
N TYR A 60 -11.44 9.41 1.46
CA TYR A 60 -11.32 8.30 0.53
C TYR A 60 -10.67 8.74 -0.78
N TYR A 61 -10.31 7.78 -1.61
CA TYR A 61 -9.70 7.99 -2.91
C TYR A 61 -10.55 7.34 -3.99
N VAL A 62 -10.47 7.89 -5.17
CA VAL A 62 -11.03 7.32 -6.40
C VAL A 62 -9.94 7.26 -7.46
N ASP A 63 -9.89 6.18 -8.20
CA ASP A 63 -9.14 6.03 -9.43
C ASP A 63 -9.98 5.29 -10.47
N ALA A 64 -9.60 5.39 -11.73
CA ALA A 64 -10.22 4.62 -12.79
C ALA A 64 -9.25 4.31 -13.91
N GLN A 65 -9.47 3.17 -14.56
CA GLN A 65 -8.82 2.78 -15.81
C GLN A 65 -9.84 2.74 -16.92
N ILE A 66 -9.54 3.40 -18.02
CA ILE A 66 -10.45 3.55 -19.17
C ILE A 66 -9.72 3.13 -20.43
N THR A 67 -10.38 2.31 -21.25
CA THR A 67 -9.91 1.93 -22.57
C THR A 67 -10.93 2.38 -23.61
N THR A 68 -10.50 3.10 -24.64
CA THR A 68 -11.38 3.64 -25.66
C THR A 68 -10.78 3.46 -27.06
N SER A 69 -11.67 3.28 -28.07
CA SER A 69 -11.25 3.18 -29.48
C SER A 69 -11.10 4.53 -30.18
N ASN A 70 -11.59 5.62 -29.59
CA ASN A 70 -11.51 6.99 -30.11
C ASN A 70 -11.12 7.95 -29.00
N ALA A 71 -10.80 9.19 -29.39
CA ALA A 71 -10.55 10.26 -28.41
C ALA A 71 -11.81 10.57 -27.58
N VAL A 72 -11.62 10.72 -26.28
CA VAL A 72 -12.69 10.97 -25.30
C VAL A 72 -12.34 12.08 -24.35
N THR A 73 -13.36 12.72 -23.82
CA THR A 73 -13.26 13.61 -22.66
C THR A 73 -13.82 12.88 -21.44
N VAL A 74 -13.07 12.88 -20.36
CA VAL A 74 -13.42 12.21 -19.11
C VAL A 74 -13.63 13.25 -18.03
N ASN A 75 -14.78 13.18 -17.38
CA ASN A 75 -15.12 14.01 -16.23
C ASN A 75 -15.45 13.11 -15.03
N LEU A 76 -14.78 13.35 -13.94
CA LEU A 76 -15.09 12.76 -12.64
C LEU A 76 -15.64 13.87 -11.75
N VAL A 77 -16.89 13.73 -11.30
CA VAL A 77 -17.62 14.78 -10.60
C VAL A 77 -18.19 14.25 -9.30
N LEU A 78 -18.05 15.03 -8.24
CA LEU A 78 -18.76 14.83 -6.99
C LEU A 78 -20.11 15.55 -7.07
N VAL A 79 -21.20 14.87 -6.70
CA VAL A 79 -22.53 15.47 -6.71
C VAL A 79 -22.57 16.69 -5.78
N GLY A 80 -23.06 17.80 -6.31
CA GLY A 80 -23.02 19.10 -5.64
C GLY A 80 -22.03 20.07 -6.28
N SER A 81 -21.43 19.71 -7.45
CA SER A 81 -20.66 20.57 -8.37
C SER A 81 -19.15 20.65 -8.21
N THR A 82 -18.50 19.73 -7.51
CA THR A 82 -17.04 19.70 -7.50
C THR A 82 -16.51 18.77 -8.59
N VAL A 83 -15.87 19.35 -9.61
CA VAL A 83 -15.13 18.55 -10.61
C VAL A 83 -13.85 18.07 -9.95
N LEU A 84 -13.73 16.75 -9.77
CA LEU A 84 -12.56 16.11 -9.20
C LEU A 84 -11.45 15.95 -10.25
N PHE A 85 -11.86 15.65 -11.49
CA PHE A 85 -10.95 15.45 -12.61
C PHE A 85 -11.67 15.74 -13.92
N SER A 86 -11.00 16.40 -14.86
CA SER A 86 -11.52 16.64 -16.22
C SER A 86 -10.36 16.73 -17.19
N GLN A 87 -10.31 15.81 -18.15
CA GLN A 87 -9.26 15.78 -19.17
C GLN A 87 -9.70 15.04 -20.43
N SER A 88 -9.15 15.45 -21.58
CA SER A 88 -9.31 14.75 -22.85
C SER A 88 -8.13 13.83 -23.10
N PHE A 89 -8.42 12.64 -23.61
CA PHE A 89 -7.46 11.60 -23.92
C PHE A 89 -7.60 11.14 -25.37
N PRO A 90 -6.50 10.75 -26.03
CA PRO A 90 -6.56 10.07 -27.32
C PRO A 90 -7.14 8.66 -27.17
N ALA A 91 -7.37 7.97 -28.29
CA ALA A 91 -7.70 6.55 -28.27
C ALA A 91 -6.60 5.74 -27.57
N GLY A 92 -7.00 4.72 -26.80
CA GLY A 92 -6.09 3.86 -26.07
C GLY A 92 -6.56 3.54 -24.64
N THR A 93 -5.64 3.03 -23.85
CA THR A 93 -5.85 2.77 -22.40
C THR A 93 -5.12 3.85 -21.60
N PHE A 94 -5.81 4.42 -20.64
CA PHE A 94 -5.25 5.43 -19.75
C PHE A 94 -5.83 5.29 -18.34
N ASP A 95 -5.08 5.75 -17.37
CA ASP A 95 -5.45 5.74 -15.98
C ASP A 95 -5.80 7.16 -15.51
N ILE A 96 -6.92 7.28 -14.79
CA ILE A 96 -7.24 8.49 -14.05
C ILE A 96 -6.43 8.43 -12.76
N PRO A 97 -5.63 9.46 -12.46
CA PRO A 97 -4.77 9.46 -11.29
C PRO A 97 -5.61 9.39 -10.02
N ARG A 98 -5.04 8.73 -9.02
CA ARG A 98 -5.59 8.67 -7.67
C ARG A 98 -5.96 10.07 -7.17
N THR A 99 -7.24 10.31 -6.95
CA THR A 99 -7.79 11.59 -6.53
C THR A 99 -8.40 11.47 -5.15
N GLN A 100 -7.97 12.31 -4.21
CA GLN A 100 -8.52 12.32 -2.86
C GLN A 100 -9.86 13.07 -2.82
N ILE A 101 -10.81 12.49 -2.12
CA ILE A 101 -12.14 13.07 -1.91
C ILE A 101 -12.11 13.90 -0.63
N VAL A 102 -12.19 15.22 -0.78
CA VAL A 102 -12.11 16.16 0.34
C VAL A 102 -13.44 16.23 1.09
N THR A 103 -14.56 16.21 0.36
CA THR A 103 -15.91 16.23 0.91
C THR A 103 -16.68 15.01 0.46
N GLY A 104 -17.34 14.32 1.40
CA GLY A 104 -18.12 13.12 1.07
C GLY A 104 -19.29 13.40 0.13
N GLY A 105 -19.57 12.45 -0.77
CA GLY A 105 -20.67 12.54 -1.72
C GLY A 105 -20.68 11.41 -2.74
N ASN A 106 -21.70 11.42 -3.61
CA ASN A 106 -21.78 10.48 -4.72
C ASN A 106 -20.84 10.91 -5.84
N ILE A 107 -20.12 9.95 -6.42
CA ILE A 107 -19.17 10.16 -7.51
C ILE A 107 -19.80 9.68 -8.81
N PHE A 108 -19.73 10.54 -9.82
CA PHE A 108 -20.15 10.26 -11.19
C PHE A 108 -18.94 10.35 -12.12
N LEU A 109 -18.86 9.39 -13.00
CA LEU A 109 -17.89 9.35 -14.09
C LEU A 109 -18.65 9.48 -15.41
N THR A 110 -18.30 10.51 -16.19
CA THR A 110 -18.78 10.70 -17.56
C THR A 110 -17.62 10.52 -18.51
N VAL A 111 -17.77 9.65 -19.50
CA VAL A 111 -16.83 9.46 -20.60
C VAL A 111 -17.56 9.79 -21.88
N SER A 112 -17.21 10.89 -22.53
CA SER A 112 -17.87 11.36 -23.75
C SER A 112 -16.89 11.35 -24.93
N SER A 113 -17.34 10.85 -26.09
CA SER A 113 -16.56 10.91 -27.34
C SER A 113 -16.41 12.35 -27.82
N SER A 114 -15.20 12.77 -28.13
CA SER A 114 -14.89 14.14 -28.56
C SER A 114 -15.65 14.60 -29.82
N ASN A 115 -16.11 13.66 -30.65
CA ASN A 115 -16.83 13.94 -31.88
C ASN A 115 -18.26 13.38 -31.89
N SER A 116 -18.83 13.05 -30.74
CA SER A 116 -20.15 12.41 -30.62
C SER A 116 -20.29 11.10 -31.45
N VAL A 117 -19.16 10.44 -31.70
CA VAL A 117 -19.10 9.18 -32.45
C VAL A 117 -19.29 8.00 -31.50
N TYR A 118 -19.99 6.97 -31.95
CA TYR A 118 -20.05 5.71 -31.22
C TYR A 118 -18.66 5.13 -31.01
N THR A 119 -18.26 5.04 -29.78
CA THR A 119 -16.91 4.64 -29.33
C THR A 119 -17.02 3.40 -28.49
N GLN A 120 -16.16 2.43 -28.73
CA GLN A 120 -16.01 1.30 -27.81
C GLN A 120 -15.28 1.80 -26.57
N MET A 121 -15.89 1.59 -25.42
CA MET A 121 -15.37 2.02 -24.12
C MET A 121 -15.41 0.85 -23.14
N SER A 122 -14.36 0.69 -22.39
CA SER A 122 -14.31 -0.18 -21.21
C SER A 122 -13.83 0.65 -20.04
N VAL A 123 -14.56 0.59 -18.94
CA VAL A 123 -14.29 1.41 -17.75
C VAL A 123 -14.23 0.50 -16.53
N PHE A 124 -13.16 0.66 -15.77
CA PHE A 124 -13.04 0.12 -14.42
C PHE A 124 -12.73 1.29 -13.48
N ALA A 125 -13.54 1.50 -12.47
CA ALA A 125 -13.33 2.54 -11.47
C ALA A 125 -13.53 1.96 -10.08
N ARG A 126 -12.78 2.47 -9.11
CA ARG A 126 -12.88 2.03 -7.72
C ARG A 126 -12.81 3.19 -6.75
N ILE A 127 -13.54 3.03 -5.65
CA ILE A 127 -13.44 3.86 -4.46
C ILE A 127 -12.74 3.03 -3.39
N PHE A 128 -11.71 3.58 -2.80
CA PHE A 128 -10.91 2.90 -1.79
C PHE A 128 -10.43 3.86 -0.71
N HIS A 129 -9.99 3.32 0.41
CA HIS A 129 -9.32 4.08 1.45
C HIS A 129 -8.03 3.39 1.87
N GLU A 130 -7.09 4.17 2.34
CA GLU A 130 -5.85 3.64 2.90
C GLU A 130 -6.08 3.19 4.34
N VAL A 131 -5.76 1.93 4.58
CA VAL A 131 -5.75 1.37 5.93
C VAL A 131 -4.31 1.11 6.32
N ALA A 132 -3.94 1.61 7.49
CA ALA A 132 -2.65 1.26 8.07
C ALA A 132 -2.69 -0.21 8.51
N THR A 133 -1.89 -1.04 7.86
CA THR A 133 -1.70 -2.43 8.26
C THR A 133 -0.29 -2.63 8.79
N TYR A 134 -0.14 -3.53 9.72
CA TYR A 134 1.17 -3.88 10.29
C TYR A 134 1.63 -5.23 9.73
N GLN A 135 1.79 -5.29 8.42
CA GLN A 135 2.12 -6.54 7.70
C GLN A 135 3.43 -7.18 8.20
N TYR A 136 4.37 -6.34 8.60
CA TYR A 136 5.68 -6.81 9.08
C TYR A 136 5.76 -7.05 10.59
N ALA A 137 4.65 -6.85 11.32
CA ALA A 137 4.63 -7.04 12.78
C ALA A 137 5.05 -8.46 13.19
N TRP A 138 4.60 -9.48 12.49
CA TRP A 138 4.98 -10.87 12.77
C TRP A 138 6.46 -11.14 12.59
N VAL A 139 7.06 -10.56 11.54
CA VAL A 139 8.50 -10.64 11.30
C VAL A 139 9.25 -9.93 12.42
N GLY A 140 8.80 -8.73 12.80
CA GLY A 140 9.37 -7.96 13.91
C GLY A 140 9.32 -8.72 15.24
N ILE A 141 8.19 -9.38 15.55
CA ILE A 141 8.05 -10.23 16.75
C ILE A 141 9.05 -11.40 16.70
N GLY A 142 9.22 -12.04 15.53
CA GLY A 142 10.22 -13.09 15.33
C GLY A 142 11.65 -12.59 15.60
N VAL A 143 12.02 -11.42 15.06
CA VAL A 143 13.33 -10.79 15.30
C VAL A 143 13.55 -10.46 16.77
N LEU A 144 12.54 -9.92 17.47
CA LEU A 144 12.60 -9.66 18.91
C LEU A 144 12.74 -10.95 19.72
N GLY A 145 12.08 -12.03 19.30
CA GLY A 145 12.23 -13.36 19.91
C GLY A 145 13.67 -13.87 19.80
N VAL A 146 14.27 -13.77 18.61
CA VAL A 146 15.68 -14.12 18.39
C VAL A 146 16.62 -13.25 19.24
N ALA A 147 16.38 -11.93 19.31
CA ALA A 147 17.15 -11.03 20.16
C ALA A 147 17.05 -11.41 21.64
N GLY A 148 15.84 -11.80 22.08
CA GLY A 148 15.62 -12.29 23.46
C GLY A 148 16.42 -13.57 23.77
N LEU A 149 16.39 -14.56 22.86
CA LEU A 149 17.19 -15.78 22.99
C LEU A 149 18.68 -15.46 23.02
N PHE A 150 19.13 -14.54 22.17
CA PHE A 150 20.51 -14.10 22.12
C PHE A 150 20.96 -13.41 23.41
N SER A 151 20.09 -12.58 24.00
CA SER A 151 20.37 -11.93 25.28
C SER A 151 20.50 -12.93 26.41
N LEU A 152 19.64 -13.96 26.45
CA LEU A 152 19.72 -15.04 27.43
C LEU A 152 21.02 -15.83 27.28
N ALA A 153 21.48 -16.06 26.06
CA ALA A 153 22.75 -16.75 25.79
C ALA A 153 23.96 -15.95 26.28
N ILE A 154 23.94 -14.63 26.15
CA ILE A 154 25.01 -13.75 26.62
C ILE A 154 25.01 -13.65 28.16
N LEU A 155 23.85 -13.56 28.77
CA LEU A 155 23.70 -13.34 30.20
C LEU A 155 23.80 -14.64 31.05
N ARG A 156 23.47 -15.80 30.44
CA ARG A 156 23.48 -17.11 31.13
C ARG A 156 24.11 -18.20 30.26
N PRO A 157 25.42 -18.20 30.06
CA PRO A 157 26.10 -19.21 29.23
C PRO A 157 26.01 -20.63 29.82
N THR A 158 25.53 -20.79 31.05
CA THR A 158 25.39 -22.09 31.73
C THR A 158 24.13 -22.85 31.37
N THR A 159 23.13 -22.21 30.75
CA THR A 159 21.89 -22.90 30.30
C THR A 159 22.14 -23.68 29.01
N GLY A 160 21.41 -24.81 28.82
CA GLY A 160 21.56 -25.66 27.62
C GLY A 160 21.34 -24.90 26.29
N LEU A 161 20.39 -23.97 26.26
CA LEU A 161 20.14 -23.05 25.13
C LEU A 161 21.29 -22.05 24.94
N GLY A 162 21.82 -21.49 26.02
CA GLY A 162 23.00 -20.61 25.98
C GLY A 162 24.23 -21.30 25.40
N ARG A 163 24.45 -22.60 25.71
CA ARG A 163 25.53 -23.38 25.13
C ARG A 163 25.32 -23.65 23.64
N LEU A 164 24.09 -23.87 23.18
CA LEU A 164 23.78 -24.13 21.78
C LEU A 164 24.01 -22.87 20.94
N VAL A 165 23.52 -21.71 21.38
CA VAL A 165 23.73 -20.42 20.70
C VAL A 165 25.21 -20.02 20.73
N TYR A 166 25.94 -20.32 21.84
CA TYR A 166 27.38 -20.07 21.93
C TYR A 166 28.20 -20.94 20.99
N LYS A 167 27.70 -22.13 20.60
CA LYS A 167 28.34 -23.00 19.61
C LYS A 167 28.13 -22.55 18.16
N ILE A 168 27.03 -21.87 17.89
CA ILE A 168 26.68 -21.39 16.54
C ILE A 168 27.38 -20.06 16.22
N LEU A 169 27.62 -19.22 17.23
CA LEU A 169 28.23 -17.89 17.09
C LEU A 169 29.69 -17.84 16.58
N PRO A 170 30.58 -18.79 16.88
CA PRO A 170 31.94 -18.74 16.35
C PRO A 170 32.05 -19.06 14.85
N VAL A 171 30.96 -19.44 14.17
CA VAL A 171 30.92 -19.67 12.73
C VAL A 171 30.75 -18.35 11.94
N ILE A 172 30.47 -17.24 12.62
CA ILE A 172 30.22 -15.92 12.02
C ILE A 172 31.36 -14.91 12.32
N GLY A 173 32.44 -15.35 12.97
CA GLY A 173 33.60 -14.54 13.34
C GLY A 173 34.88 -14.93 12.63
#